data_3deddd8094934689841ed35c36ab673a
#
_entry.id   3deddd8094934689841ed35c36ab673a
#
_cell.length_a   1.000
_cell.length_b   1.000
_cell.length_c   1.000
_cell.angle_alpha   90.00
_cell.angle_beta   90.00
_cell.angle_gamma   90.00
#
_symmetry.space_group_name_H-M   'P 1'
#
loop_
_entity.id
_entity.type
_entity.pdbx_description
1 polymer ?
#
loop_
_entity_poly.entity_id
_entity_poly.type
_entity_poly.pdbx_seq_one_letter_code
_entity_poly.pdbx_strand_id
1 'polypeptide(L)'
;MTIQTGQDILAADVLALGSGNDVNILSSLPPLSGLQAAPLSVVESSGAGTTKPIIPILSFDDTTDEGRMWIFRAPSTTLYLHYAGYMAGANTSKTVCIAVQLAAISPGDTGVTAKVFDTVNTATKTVPDAAGTEFDDTITLTYGDSVAVGDWVCMTVFRDVSADDAAGDFNMKLINIQVSA
;
A
#
# COMPACT_ATOMS: atom_id res chain seq x y z
N MET A 1 -2.83 28.29 -5.73
CA MET A 1 -4.13 28.05 -5.07
C MET A 1 -4.04 28.66 -3.67
N THR A 2 -4.92 29.58 -3.29
CA THR A 2 -4.88 30.24 -1.98
C THR A 2 -6.02 29.64 -1.16
N ILE A 3 -5.70 28.89 -0.11
CA ILE A 3 -6.70 28.35 0.82
C ILE A 3 -7.14 29.50 1.74
N GLN A 4 -8.43 29.85 1.70
CA GLN A 4 -8.99 30.83 2.63
C GLN A 4 -9.30 30.16 3.97
N THR A 5 -9.02 30.87 5.07
CA THR A 5 -9.31 30.41 6.43
C THR A 5 -10.82 30.15 6.58
N GLY A 6 -11.23 28.93 6.89
CA GLY A 6 -12.63 28.56 7.10
C GLY A 6 -13.29 27.80 5.95
N GLN A 7 -12.58 27.44 4.88
CA GLN A 7 -13.07 26.48 3.88
C GLN A 7 -12.83 25.05 4.36
N ASP A 8 -13.87 24.25 4.32
CA ASP A 8 -13.73 22.80 4.43
C ASP A 8 -12.88 22.30 3.26
N ILE A 9 -11.77 21.65 3.55
CA ILE A 9 -10.96 20.98 2.54
C ILE A 9 -11.78 19.79 2.06
N LEU A 10 -12.39 19.91 0.87
CA LEU A 10 -13.09 18.80 0.26
C LEU A 10 -12.11 17.70 -0.14
N ALA A 11 -12.54 16.45 -0.11
CA ALA A 11 -11.72 15.31 -0.53
C ALA A 11 -11.11 15.51 -1.95
N ALA A 12 -11.80 16.25 -2.82
CA ALA A 12 -11.30 16.64 -4.13
C ALA A 12 -10.11 17.60 -4.09
N ASP A 13 -10.01 18.46 -3.07
CA ASP A 13 -8.89 19.39 -2.92
C ASP A 13 -7.62 18.67 -2.41
N VAL A 14 -7.81 17.62 -1.63
CA VAL A 14 -6.70 16.75 -1.17
C VAL A 14 -6.16 15.92 -2.35
N LEU A 15 -7.05 15.43 -3.23
CA LEU A 15 -6.68 14.72 -4.46
C LEU A 15 -5.97 15.63 -5.48
N ALA A 16 -6.22 16.94 -5.47
CA ALA A 16 -5.57 17.89 -6.37
C ALA A 16 -4.15 18.29 -5.92
N LEU A 17 -3.72 17.92 -4.73
CA LEU A 17 -2.37 18.23 -4.20
C LEU A 17 -1.30 17.22 -4.60
N GLY A 18 -1.69 16.08 -5.16
CA GLY A 18 -0.79 15.06 -5.69
C GLY A 18 -1.00 14.87 -7.19
N SER A 19 0.06 14.94 -7.98
CA SER A 19 0.04 14.62 -9.43
C SER A 19 -0.01 13.10 -9.69
N GLY A 20 -0.61 12.34 -8.80
CA GLY A 20 -0.77 10.88 -8.88
C GLY A 20 -1.94 10.45 -8.01
N ASN A 21 -2.50 9.28 -8.29
CA ASN A 21 -3.52 8.67 -7.43
C ASN A 21 -2.87 8.10 -6.17
N ASP A 22 -2.40 8.99 -5.30
CA ASP A 22 -1.79 8.61 -4.03
C ASP A 22 -2.85 8.00 -3.12
N VAL A 23 -2.71 6.72 -2.87
CA VAL A 23 -3.50 6.01 -1.87
C VAL A 23 -2.83 6.27 -0.53
N ASN A 24 -3.49 7.05 0.33
CA ASN A 24 -2.91 7.41 1.62
C ASN A 24 -2.90 6.19 2.55
N ILE A 25 -1.74 5.90 3.15
CA ILE A 25 -1.60 4.84 4.14
C ILE A 25 -2.59 4.96 5.31
N LEU A 26 -2.93 6.20 5.69
CA LEU A 26 -3.88 6.50 6.77
C LEU A 26 -5.34 6.20 6.40
N SER A 27 -5.67 6.09 5.12
CA SER A 27 -7.01 5.77 4.64
C SER A 27 -7.26 4.27 4.49
N SER A 28 -6.33 3.43 4.92
CA SER A 28 -6.45 1.98 4.82
C SER A 28 -7.55 1.42 5.71
N LEU A 29 -8.23 0.41 5.21
CA LEU A 29 -9.23 -0.39 5.93
C LEU A 29 -8.59 -1.69 6.43
N PRO A 30 -9.16 -2.35 7.48
CA PRO A 30 -8.76 -3.72 7.80
C PRO A 30 -8.94 -4.64 6.59
N PRO A 31 -8.08 -5.65 6.40
CA PRO A 31 -8.23 -6.61 5.32
C PRO A 31 -9.47 -7.48 5.54
N LEU A 32 -9.97 -8.07 4.47
CA LEU A 32 -11.03 -9.06 4.54
C LEU A 32 -10.50 -10.41 5.03
N SER A 33 -11.44 -11.34 5.33
CA SER A 33 -11.17 -12.63 6.00
C SER A 33 -9.94 -13.38 5.45
N GLY A 34 -9.14 -13.93 6.35
CA GLY A 34 -7.96 -14.73 6.05
C GLY A 34 -6.62 -14.03 6.29
N LEU A 35 -6.60 -12.71 6.35
CA LEU A 35 -5.41 -11.92 6.68
C LEU A 35 -5.60 -11.22 8.03
N GLN A 36 -4.54 -11.08 8.79
CA GLN A 36 -4.53 -10.18 9.94
C GLN A 36 -4.36 -8.73 9.48
N ALA A 37 -4.83 -7.79 10.28
CA ALA A 37 -4.68 -6.36 9.96
C ALA A 37 -3.29 -5.89 10.38
N ALA A 38 -2.42 -5.52 9.43
CA ALA A 38 -1.16 -4.87 9.72
C ALA A 38 -1.40 -3.63 10.62
N PRO A 39 -0.72 -3.51 11.78
CA PRO A 39 -0.90 -2.36 12.66
C PRO A 39 -0.57 -1.05 11.96
N LEU A 40 -1.46 -0.05 12.09
CA LEU A 40 -1.16 1.33 11.74
C LEU A 40 -0.53 1.99 12.97
N SER A 41 0.68 2.47 12.82
CA SER A 41 1.49 3.06 13.88
C SER A 41 2.13 4.36 13.43
N VAL A 42 2.78 5.05 14.35
CA VAL A 42 3.61 6.22 14.07
C VAL A 42 4.97 6.03 14.72
N VAL A 43 6.01 6.37 13.98
CA VAL A 43 7.39 6.33 14.47
C VAL A 43 7.91 7.74 14.56
N GLU A 44 8.40 8.12 15.74
CA GLU A 44 9.16 9.36 15.92
C GLU A 44 10.61 9.10 15.52
N SER A 45 11.18 9.99 14.72
CA SER A 45 12.59 9.90 14.34
C SER A 45 13.50 9.84 15.59
N SER A 46 14.46 8.92 15.59
CA SER A 46 15.45 8.79 16.66
C SER A 46 16.60 9.82 16.60
N GLY A 47 16.58 10.71 15.60
CA GLY A 47 17.61 11.74 15.43
C GLY A 47 17.77 12.65 16.64
N ALA A 48 18.96 13.20 16.83
CA ALA A 48 19.22 14.21 17.88
C ALA A 48 18.49 15.51 17.53
N GLY A 49 17.81 16.08 18.51
CA GLY A 49 17.07 17.34 18.35
C GLY A 49 15.77 17.37 19.14
N THR A 50 15.21 18.56 19.31
CA THR A 50 13.96 18.77 20.05
C THR A 50 12.71 18.69 19.17
N THR A 51 12.86 18.84 17.85
CA THR A 51 11.78 18.75 16.86
C THR A 51 12.08 17.59 15.93
N LYS A 52 11.23 16.57 15.95
CA LYS A 52 11.42 15.33 15.21
C LYS A 52 10.22 15.06 14.31
N PRO A 53 10.45 14.56 13.09
CA PRO A 53 9.35 14.12 12.24
C PRO A 53 8.65 12.89 12.83
N ILE A 54 7.33 12.87 12.69
CA ILE A 54 6.50 11.70 12.96
C ILE A 54 6.16 11.06 11.62
N ILE A 55 6.46 9.78 11.46
CA ILE A 55 6.27 9.01 10.23
C ILE A 55 5.18 7.98 10.47
N PRO A 56 4.03 8.05 9.79
CA PRO A 56 3.05 6.98 9.84
C PRO A 56 3.59 5.75 9.10
N ILE A 57 3.37 4.58 9.66
CA ILE A 57 3.79 3.30 9.09
C ILE A 57 2.67 2.26 9.21
N LEU A 58 2.63 1.32 8.26
CA LEU A 58 2.00 0.02 8.41
C LEU A 58 3.08 -1.01 8.68
N SER A 59 3.00 -1.69 9.80
CA SER A 59 3.97 -2.73 10.19
C SER A 59 3.42 -4.08 9.79
N PHE A 60 4.12 -4.80 8.93
CA PHE A 60 3.76 -6.14 8.48
C PHE A 60 4.67 -7.15 9.15
N ASP A 61 4.09 -8.03 9.96
CA ASP A 61 4.78 -9.09 10.71
C ASP A 61 5.56 -10.05 9.78
N ASP A 62 6.62 -10.67 10.30
CA ASP A 62 7.47 -11.62 9.55
C ASP A 62 7.06 -13.09 9.74
N THR A 63 6.01 -13.36 10.51
CA THR A 63 5.56 -14.72 10.83
C THR A 63 4.12 -14.99 10.39
N THR A 64 3.37 -13.94 10.08
CA THR A 64 1.94 -14.02 9.77
C THR A 64 1.62 -13.10 8.60
N ASP A 65 0.83 -13.58 7.64
CA ASP A 65 0.32 -12.75 6.56
C ASP A 65 -0.56 -11.64 7.12
N GLU A 66 -0.06 -10.42 7.08
CA GLU A 66 -0.77 -9.23 7.47
C GLU A 66 -1.02 -8.32 6.30
N GLY A 67 -2.17 -7.65 6.28
CA GLY A 67 -2.56 -6.81 5.15
C GLY A 67 -3.39 -5.59 5.52
N ARG A 68 -3.64 -4.77 4.51
CA ARG A 68 -4.56 -3.65 4.54
C ARG A 68 -5.27 -3.53 3.19
N MET A 69 -6.44 -2.91 3.21
CA MET A 69 -7.28 -2.72 2.03
C MET A 69 -7.50 -1.23 1.75
N TRP A 70 -7.58 -0.88 0.48
CA TRP A 70 -7.94 0.45 -0.01
C TRP A 70 -9.04 0.33 -1.05
N ILE A 71 -9.80 1.41 -1.19
CA ILE A 71 -10.80 1.57 -2.25
C ILE A 71 -10.48 2.87 -2.97
N PHE A 72 -10.35 2.80 -4.29
CA PHE A 72 -10.07 3.97 -5.14
C PHE A 72 -10.76 3.86 -6.50
N ARG A 73 -10.73 4.94 -7.27
CA ARG A 73 -11.17 4.96 -8.66
C ARG A 73 -10.00 4.62 -9.57
N ALA A 74 -10.19 3.67 -10.48
CA ALA A 74 -9.16 3.28 -11.44
C ALA A 74 -8.83 4.44 -12.39
N PRO A 75 -7.58 4.93 -12.41
CA PRO A 75 -7.15 5.99 -13.32
C PRO A 75 -6.79 5.46 -14.72
N SER A 76 -6.51 4.17 -14.83
CA SER A 76 -6.04 3.48 -16.03
C SER A 76 -6.51 2.03 -16.01
N THR A 77 -6.43 1.36 -17.15
CA THR A 77 -6.59 -0.08 -17.31
C THR A 77 -5.31 -0.85 -16.96
N THR A 78 -4.18 -0.17 -16.92
CA THR A 78 -2.89 -0.72 -16.44
C THR A 78 -2.50 0.03 -15.19
N LEU A 79 -2.30 -0.72 -14.11
CA LEU A 79 -1.99 -0.18 -12.80
C LEU A 79 -0.68 -0.77 -12.29
N TYR A 80 0.05 0.06 -11.53
CA TYR A 80 1.26 -0.31 -10.83
C TYR A 80 1.12 0.09 -9.38
N LEU A 81 1.57 -0.76 -8.46
CA LEU A 81 1.70 -0.41 -7.05
C LEU A 81 3.15 -0.05 -6.78
N HIS A 82 3.41 1.21 -6.45
CA HIS A 82 4.68 1.64 -5.88
C HIS A 82 4.57 1.70 -4.35
N TYR A 83 5.53 1.13 -3.65
CA TYR A 83 5.61 1.17 -2.20
C TYR A 83 7.02 1.48 -1.73
N ALA A 84 7.14 2.08 -0.55
CA ALA A 84 8.42 2.33 0.08
C ALA A 84 8.35 2.08 1.59
N GLY A 85 9.47 1.66 2.15
CA GLY A 85 9.56 1.37 3.58
C GLY A 85 10.95 0.92 3.99
N TYR A 86 11.04 0.24 5.13
CA TYR A 86 12.27 -0.28 5.67
C TYR A 86 12.00 -1.53 6.52
N MET A 87 13.01 -2.39 6.68
CA MET A 87 12.93 -3.52 7.61
C MET A 87 13.27 -3.09 9.03
N ALA A 88 12.52 -3.57 10.02
CA ALA A 88 12.82 -3.36 11.44
C ALA A 88 14.06 -4.14 11.89
N GLY A 89 14.32 -5.29 11.27
CA GLY A 89 15.47 -6.14 11.52
C GLY A 89 16.61 -5.93 10.53
N ALA A 90 17.81 -6.35 10.91
CA ALA A 90 18.95 -6.44 10.00
C ALA A 90 18.82 -7.72 9.13
N ASN A 91 19.11 -7.60 7.84
CA ASN A 91 18.94 -8.67 6.87
C ASN A 91 20.14 -8.70 5.91
N THR A 92 20.76 -9.86 5.70
CA THR A 92 21.84 -9.99 4.74
C THR A 92 21.41 -10.89 3.59
N SER A 93 21.34 -10.30 2.40
CA SER A 93 20.90 -11.02 1.19
C SER A 93 19.52 -11.66 1.32
N LYS A 94 18.62 -11.04 2.09
CA LYS A 94 17.26 -11.49 2.33
C LYS A 94 16.26 -10.76 1.44
N THR A 95 15.07 -11.34 1.31
CA THR A 95 14.01 -10.79 0.47
C THR A 95 12.71 -10.63 1.24
N VAL A 96 11.96 -9.59 0.93
CA VAL A 96 10.56 -9.43 1.33
C VAL A 96 9.65 -9.67 0.13
N CYS A 97 8.52 -10.34 0.33
CA CYS A 97 7.50 -10.55 -0.69
C CYS A 97 6.25 -9.72 -0.37
N ILE A 98 5.91 -8.80 -1.24
CA ILE A 98 4.65 -8.03 -1.16
C ILE A 98 3.69 -8.56 -2.21
N ALA A 99 2.48 -8.84 -1.76
CA ALA A 99 1.40 -9.41 -2.54
C ALA A 99 0.22 -8.44 -2.63
N VAL A 100 -0.44 -8.41 -3.80
CA VAL A 100 -1.54 -7.49 -4.09
C VAL A 100 -2.66 -8.23 -4.79
N GLN A 101 -3.89 -8.07 -4.32
CA GLN A 101 -5.09 -8.56 -4.99
C GLN A 101 -6.02 -7.40 -5.31
N LEU A 102 -6.68 -7.46 -6.45
CA LEU A 102 -7.62 -6.46 -6.93
C LEU A 102 -9.00 -7.08 -7.18
N ALA A 103 -10.04 -6.30 -6.93
CA ALA A 103 -11.39 -6.57 -7.40
C ALA A 103 -11.97 -5.28 -7.98
N ALA A 104 -12.28 -5.28 -9.26
CA ALA A 104 -12.82 -4.12 -9.97
C ALA A 104 -14.35 -4.22 -10.06
N ILE A 105 -15.03 -3.10 -9.86
CA ILE A 105 -16.48 -2.96 -9.90
C ILE A 105 -16.83 -1.84 -10.87
N SER A 106 -17.36 -2.23 -12.02
CA SER A 106 -17.78 -1.29 -13.07
C SER A 106 -19.21 -0.75 -12.80
N PRO A 107 -19.51 0.47 -13.25
CA PRO A 107 -20.88 0.95 -13.25
C PRO A 107 -21.82 0.02 -14.05
N GLY A 108 -22.87 -0.47 -13.39
CA GLY A 108 -23.81 -1.41 -14.00
C GLY A 108 -23.55 -2.88 -13.69
N ASP A 109 -22.47 -3.22 -12.99
CA ASP A 109 -22.24 -4.57 -12.52
C ASP A 109 -23.37 -5.05 -11.63
N THR A 110 -23.78 -6.29 -11.85
CA THR A 110 -24.74 -7.02 -10.99
C THR A 110 -23.97 -7.97 -10.09
N GLY A 111 -24.48 -8.20 -8.88
CA GLY A 111 -23.85 -9.15 -7.96
C GLY A 111 -22.59 -8.61 -7.27
N VAL A 112 -22.53 -7.30 -7.04
CA VAL A 112 -21.41 -6.63 -6.33
C VAL A 112 -21.07 -7.32 -5.00
N THR A 113 -22.08 -7.85 -4.30
CA THR A 113 -21.90 -8.59 -3.05
C THR A 113 -21.29 -9.98 -3.20
N ALA A 114 -21.18 -10.49 -4.43
CA ALA A 114 -20.55 -11.76 -4.78
C ALA A 114 -19.19 -11.58 -5.46
N LYS A 115 -18.68 -10.35 -5.56
CA LYS A 115 -17.38 -10.05 -6.15
C LYS A 115 -16.27 -10.71 -5.33
N VAL A 116 -15.29 -11.29 -6.01
CA VAL A 116 -14.10 -11.91 -5.44
C VAL A 116 -12.85 -11.22 -5.96
N PHE A 117 -11.76 -11.31 -5.22
CA PHE A 117 -10.47 -10.83 -5.71
C PHE A 117 -9.95 -11.70 -6.85
N ASP A 118 -9.29 -11.06 -7.81
CA ASP A 118 -8.55 -11.72 -8.88
C ASP A 118 -7.29 -12.43 -8.33
N THR A 119 -6.56 -13.11 -9.20
CA THR A 119 -5.28 -13.76 -8.89
C THR A 119 -4.31 -12.76 -8.25
N VAL A 120 -3.54 -13.23 -7.27
CA VAL A 120 -2.56 -12.41 -6.57
C VAL A 120 -1.43 -11.97 -7.50
N ASN A 121 -1.05 -10.70 -7.42
CA ASN A 121 0.18 -10.15 -8.00
C ASN A 121 1.24 -10.11 -6.91
N THR A 122 2.44 -10.62 -7.16
CA THR A 122 3.52 -10.65 -6.18
C THR A 122 4.79 -10.01 -6.72
N ALA A 123 5.56 -9.38 -5.85
CA ALA A 123 6.93 -9.00 -6.13
C ALA A 123 7.81 -9.30 -4.92
N THR A 124 8.97 -9.88 -5.20
CA THR A 124 9.98 -10.19 -4.20
C THR A 124 11.16 -9.24 -4.38
N LYS A 125 11.49 -8.51 -3.33
CA LYS A 125 12.55 -7.48 -3.32
C LYS A 125 13.65 -7.86 -2.35
N THR A 126 14.91 -7.85 -2.80
CA THR A 126 16.07 -7.91 -1.90
C THR A 126 16.10 -6.66 -1.04
N VAL A 127 16.12 -6.85 0.27
CA VAL A 127 16.11 -5.73 1.23
C VAL A 127 17.54 -5.33 1.62
N PRO A 128 17.74 -4.07 2.05
CA PRO A 128 19.04 -3.63 2.58
C PRO A 128 19.48 -4.42 3.80
N ASP A 129 20.79 -4.64 3.94
CA ASP A 129 21.36 -5.42 5.05
C ASP A 129 21.14 -4.76 6.41
N ALA A 130 21.19 -3.43 6.48
CA ALA A 130 21.06 -2.70 7.73
C ALA A 130 19.60 -2.37 8.04
N ALA A 131 19.15 -2.65 9.26
CA ALA A 131 17.84 -2.26 9.77
C ALA A 131 17.61 -0.74 9.62
N GLY A 132 16.37 -0.35 9.31
CA GLY A 132 15.99 1.05 9.16
C GLY A 132 16.43 1.71 7.84
N THR A 133 17.12 0.97 6.97
CA THR A 133 17.49 1.49 5.64
C THR A 133 16.29 1.42 4.72
N GLU A 134 15.95 2.57 4.12
CA GLU A 134 14.84 2.69 3.19
C GLU A 134 15.10 1.98 1.87
N PHE A 135 14.05 1.37 1.34
CA PHE A 135 13.99 0.86 -0.03
C PHE A 135 12.59 1.04 -0.60
N ASP A 136 12.48 0.94 -1.90
CA ASP A 136 11.23 1.00 -2.64
C ASP A 136 11.18 -0.06 -3.73
N ASP A 137 9.95 -0.36 -4.19
CA ASP A 137 9.73 -1.22 -5.33
C ASP A 137 8.40 -0.89 -6.03
N THR A 138 8.23 -1.42 -7.23
CA THR A 138 7.01 -1.27 -8.03
C THR A 138 6.52 -2.62 -8.52
N ILE A 139 5.27 -2.93 -8.23
CA ILE A 139 4.60 -4.16 -8.66
C ILE A 139 3.71 -3.85 -9.86
N THR A 140 3.89 -4.57 -10.96
CA THR A 140 2.94 -4.54 -12.08
C THR A 140 1.69 -5.33 -11.69
N LEU A 141 0.52 -4.69 -11.71
CA LEU A 141 -0.74 -5.32 -11.35
C LEU A 141 -1.38 -5.98 -12.58
N THR A 142 -0.77 -7.08 -13.03
CA THR A 142 -1.18 -7.83 -14.24
C THR A 142 -2.57 -8.44 -14.08
N TYR A 143 -2.86 -8.96 -12.89
CA TYR A 143 -4.18 -9.52 -12.54
C TYR A 143 -5.02 -8.43 -11.89
N GLY A 144 -5.74 -7.70 -12.72
CA GLY A 144 -6.48 -6.49 -12.33
C GLY A 144 -7.99 -6.63 -12.40
N ASP A 145 -8.53 -7.85 -12.49
CA ASP A 145 -9.97 -8.13 -12.59
C ASP A 145 -10.64 -7.37 -13.75
N SER A 146 -9.95 -7.27 -14.89
CA SER A 146 -10.43 -6.56 -16.09
C SER A 146 -10.75 -5.08 -15.82
N VAL A 147 -10.01 -4.44 -14.94
CA VAL A 147 -10.22 -3.04 -14.52
C VAL A 147 -10.33 -2.11 -15.73
N ALA A 148 -11.35 -1.25 -15.72
CA ALA A 148 -11.55 -0.17 -16.68
C ALA A 148 -11.38 1.21 -16.00
N VAL A 149 -11.05 2.22 -16.80
CA VAL A 149 -10.94 3.59 -16.28
C VAL A 149 -12.26 4.03 -15.62
N GLY A 150 -12.18 4.47 -14.38
CA GLY A 150 -13.32 4.93 -13.59
C GLY A 150 -14.02 3.86 -12.75
N ASP A 151 -13.61 2.60 -12.85
CA ASP A 151 -14.10 1.55 -11.95
C ASP A 151 -13.75 1.84 -10.49
N TRP A 152 -14.60 1.36 -9.59
CA TRP A 152 -14.21 1.22 -8.19
C TRP A 152 -13.34 -0.02 -8.04
N VAL A 153 -12.16 0.16 -7.47
CA VAL A 153 -11.23 -0.92 -7.22
C VAL A 153 -11.06 -1.10 -5.73
N CYS A 154 -11.34 -2.32 -5.26
CA CYS A 154 -10.90 -2.78 -3.95
C CYS A 154 -9.52 -3.41 -4.11
N MET A 155 -8.53 -2.93 -3.39
CA MET A 155 -7.16 -3.42 -3.43
C MET A 155 -6.75 -3.88 -2.03
N THR A 156 -6.27 -5.11 -1.91
CA THR A 156 -5.63 -5.60 -0.68
C THR A 156 -4.14 -5.73 -0.94
N VAL A 157 -3.32 -5.18 -0.05
CA VAL A 157 -1.87 -5.32 -0.03
C VAL A 157 -1.49 -6.06 1.24
N PHE A 158 -0.64 -7.07 1.13
CA PHE A 158 -0.19 -7.86 2.27
C PHE A 158 1.24 -8.36 2.06
N ARG A 159 1.91 -8.70 3.17
CA ARG A 159 3.18 -9.42 3.14
C ARG A 159 2.90 -10.91 3.05
N ASP A 160 3.46 -11.58 2.06
CA ASP A 160 3.39 -13.03 1.91
C ASP A 160 4.63 -13.65 2.57
N VAL A 161 4.50 -14.01 3.84
CA VAL A 161 5.61 -14.55 4.63
C VAL A 161 6.03 -15.94 4.17
N SER A 162 5.17 -16.65 3.43
CA SER A 162 5.52 -17.95 2.87
C SER A 162 6.49 -17.85 1.69
N ALA A 163 6.55 -16.69 1.05
CA ALA A 163 7.35 -16.39 -0.13
C ALA A 163 8.53 -15.46 0.15
N ASP A 164 8.78 -15.11 1.42
CA ASP A 164 9.91 -14.27 1.82
C ASP A 164 10.80 -14.94 2.87
N ASP A 165 11.98 -14.36 3.13
CA ASP A 165 12.92 -14.85 4.12
C ASP A 165 13.56 -13.73 4.96
N ALA A 166 13.05 -12.50 4.83
CA ALA A 166 13.51 -11.37 5.62
C ALA A 166 12.97 -11.43 7.05
N ALA A 167 13.85 -11.27 8.03
CA ALA A 167 13.50 -11.26 9.45
C ALA A 167 13.07 -9.86 9.91
N GLY A 168 12.10 -9.83 10.82
CA GLY A 168 11.53 -8.63 11.41
C GLY A 168 10.48 -7.96 10.50
N ASP A 169 9.73 -7.06 11.11
CA ASP A 169 8.61 -6.40 10.44
C ASP A 169 9.06 -5.54 9.25
N PHE A 170 8.26 -5.55 8.19
CA PHE A 170 8.36 -4.57 7.12
C PHE A 170 7.49 -3.35 7.45
N ASN A 171 8.11 -2.22 7.65
CA ASN A 171 7.48 -0.95 7.98
C ASN A 171 7.25 -0.14 6.70
N MET A 172 6.08 -0.30 6.09
CA MET A 172 5.69 0.45 4.90
C MET A 172 5.23 1.86 5.29
N LYS A 173 5.83 2.89 4.67
CA LYS A 173 5.52 4.30 4.92
C LYS A 173 4.87 5.01 3.73
N LEU A 174 4.96 4.42 2.55
CA LEU A 174 4.37 4.95 1.32
C LEU A 174 3.71 3.83 0.55
N ILE A 175 2.56 4.15 -0.01
CA ILE A 175 1.86 3.34 -1.01
C ILE A 175 1.24 4.28 -2.04
N ASN A 176 1.39 3.97 -3.33
CA ASN A 176 0.92 4.81 -4.42
C ASN A 176 0.49 3.95 -5.60
N ILE A 177 -0.64 4.28 -6.23
CA ILE A 177 -1.10 3.67 -7.48
C ILE A 177 -0.65 4.53 -8.64
N GLN A 178 0.16 3.95 -9.52
CA GLN A 178 0.73 4.60 -10.69
C GLN A 178 0.11 4.07 -11.99
N VAL A 179 0.15 4.87 -13.04
CA VAL A 179 -0.30 4.52 -14.40
C VAL A 179 0.86 4.22 -15.35
N SER A 180 2.08 4.38 -14.86
CA SER A 180 3.34 4.03 -15.53
C SER A 180 4.34 3.51 -14.50
N ALA A 181 5.17 2.56 -14.90
CA ALA A 181 6.26 2.03 -14.08
C ALA A 181 7.46 2.98 -14.05
#